data_de3fd9b488a87397774ef2ea3e94190d
#
_entry.id   de3fd9b488a87397774ef2ea3e94190d
#
_cell.length_a   1.000
_cell.length_b   1.000
_cell.length_c   1.000
_cell.angle_alpha   90.00
_cell.angle_beta   90.00
_cell.angle_gamma   90.00
#
_symmetry.space_group_name_H-M   'P 1'
#
loop_
_entity.id
_entity.type
_entity.pdbx_description
1 polymer ?
#
loop_
_entity_poly.entity_id
_entity_poly.type
_entity_poly.pdbx_seq_one_letter_code
_entity_poly.pdbx_strand_id
1 'polypeptide(L)'
;MKNSLLKGIALIVGLFGFVSCDKDFNSMGSELVDDHHFTLEKYEVQHLKAYSKATGPIQSNNLPINALGIYKDPYFGTTKAQFVSQVELTSGNPTLGYQPVIDSVYLHVPYYSTFKSTTDTGEKIYELDSIYGYSETAKFKLHVYENGYFLRDFDPDSDFESAQKYYSNEKFLIDAYKGTELLNNSTKLAQNEEFVFSNKEIYIYKTNGNGEYLNDSGAVLADQNNVALRVIKERKLPGIWLDLKNSFFQQKILNAAASGALFNNNIFKNYLRGLLFEVEAISPDQGALAMLDFSSAEFNIIYKASNVAPTTEVPSPTRTRKVLSLQIGYKSSTAKRANCINFIEHTKSADYQAKLASSDEVNGNDRLYIKGGNGSVAFIDVFGPDVKKAVNDVMVPEPLGNGIPDELEELRINMKLNRWLVNEANLVFYIDQTTLSGVNKIEPERIYIFDATNHKPILDYNADNSNGATPKKNKGAFGGIIERETVADANGKKKGIKYKVRLTDYIRQLIKNDNTNYDDNVRLGVAVIEDINSPANAYINPANPITIGTSQVPFIPVASVMSPLGTVLYGTNIPASDPNSAKKLKLEIYFTKPNE
;
A
#
# COMPACT_ATOMS: atom_id res chain seq x y z
N MET A 1 -6.71 -52.14 32.38
CA MET A 1 -6.80 -50.76 32.89
C MET A 1 -5.46 -49.99 32.95
N LYS A 2 -4.28 -50.62 33.12
CA LYS A 2 -2.98 -49.90 33.17
C LYS A 2 -2.53 -49.27 31.83
N ASN A 3 -2.86 -49.85 30.67
CA ASN A 3 -2.42 -49.34 29.35
C ASN A 3 -3.25 -48.15 28.82
N SER A 4 -4.45 -47.94 29.37
CA SER A 4 -5.30 -46.81 29.00
C SER A 4 -4.87 -45.50 29.68
N LEU A 5 -4.38 -45.63 30.93
CA LEU A 5 -3.87 -44.48 31.71
C LEU A 5 -2.57 -43.92 31.10
N LEU A 6 -1.66 -44.80 30.64
CA LEU A 6 -0.40 -44.41 30.03
C LEU A 6 -0.61 -43.67 28.68
N LYS A 7 -1.61 -44.09 27.88
CA LYS A 7 -1.98 -43.42 26.63
C LYS A 7 -2.62 -42.07 26.88
N GLY A 8 -3.40 -41.94 27.97
CA GLY A 8 -3.98 -40.65 28.37
C GLY A 8 -2.92 -39.63 28.82
N ILE A 9 -1.91 -40.10 29.58
CA ILE A 9 -0.80 -39.25 30.04
C ILE A 9 0.08 -38.83 28.86
N ALA A 10 0.38 -39.72 27.91
CA ALA A 10 1.14 -39.38 26.70
C ALA A 10 0.41 -38.40 25.80
N LEU A 11 -0.93 -38.45 25.73
CA LEU A 11 -1.74 -37.48 24.97
C LEU A 11 -1.75 -36.10 25.64
N ILE A 12 -1.82 -36.03 26.95
CA ILE A 12 -1.79 -34.78 27.73
C ILE A 12 -0.42 -34.12 27.66
N VAL A 13 0.67 -34.88 27.74
CA VAL A 13 2.05 -34.37 27.59
C VAL A 13 2.30 -33.90 26.18
N GLY A 14 1.72 -34.55 25.15
CA GLY A 14 1.76 -34.11 23.76
C GLY A 14 0.99 -32.80 23.50
N LEU A 15 -0.13 -32.57 24.20
CA LEU A 15 -0.93 -31.35 24.08
C LEU A 15 -0.27 -30.12 24.75
N PHE A 16 0.54 -30.30 25.78
CA PHE A 16 1.30 -29.21 26.40
C PHE A 16 2.58 -28.85 25.65
N GLY A 17 3.04 -29.67 24.69
CA GLY A 17 4.21 -29.38 23.82
C GLY A 17 3.93 -28.39 22.68
N PHE A 18 2.68 -28.01 22.43
CA PHE A 18 2.29 -27.07 21.40
C PHE A 18 1.82 -25.71 21.92
N VAL A 19 1.97 -25.43 23.21
CA VAL A 19 1.92 -24.07 23.71
C VAL A 19 3.28 -23.46 23.40
N SER A 20 3.51 -23.15 22.11
CA SER A 20 4.57 -22.26 21.67
C SER A 20 4.31 -20.91 22.33
N CYS A 21 5.10 -20.60 23.35
CA CYS A 21 5.25 -19.24 23.81
C CYS A 21 5.63 -18.38 22.60
N ASP A 22 4.71 -17.52 22.20
CA ASP A 22 4.98 -16.36 21.35
C ASP A 22 5.81 -15.38 22.21
N LYS A 23 7.03 -15.80 22.54
CA LYS A 23 8.02 -14.91 23.14
C LYS A 23 8.69 -14.19 22.01
N ASP A 24 8.55 -12.89 22.03
CA ASP A 24 9.26 -11.92 21.22
C ASP A 24 10.65 -12.43 20.78
N PHE A 25 10.84 -12.64 19.49
CA PHE A 25 12.14 -12.91 18.87
C PHE A 25 13.16 -11.81 19.17
N ASN A 26 12.71 -10.68 19.67
CA ASN A 26 13.52 -9.53 20.05
C ASN A 26 14.13 -9.61 21.46
N SER A 27 13.77 -10.60 22.27
CA SER A 27 14.35 -10.77 23.63
C SER A 27 15.33 -11.93 23.76
N MET A 28 15.53 -12.72 22.69
CA MET A 28 16.39 -13.93 22.77
C MET A 28 17.91 -13.64 22.83
N GLY A 29 18.33 -12.37 22.91
CA GLY A 29 19.73 -12.02 23.09
C GLY A 29 20.13 -11.66 24.53
N SER A 30 19.18 -11.31 25.39
CA SER A 30 19.46 -10.82 26.74
C SER A 30 19.43 -11.89 27.85
N GLU A 31 18.85 -13.08 27.59
CA GLU A 31 18.75 -14.15 28.58
C GLU A 31 19.74 -15.31 28.36
N LEU A 32 20.52 -15.31 27.26
CA LEU A 32 21.46 -16.41 26.91
C LEU A 32 22.92 -16.13 27.21
N VAL A 33 23.24 -15.00 27.82
CA VAL A 33 24.63 -14.64 28.21
C VAL A 33 24.71 -14.57 29.72
N ASP A 34 24.53 -15.70 30.37
CA ASP A 34 24.95 -15.89 31.78
C ASP A 34 26.26 -16.68 31.80
N ASP A 35 27.29 -16.12 31.17
CA ASP A 35 28.67 -16.55 31.35
C ASP A 35 29.57 -15.33 31.33
N HIS A 36 30.33 -15.14 32.38
CA HIS A 36 31.08 -13.96 32.78
C HIS A 36 32.19 -13.45 31.82
N HIS A 37 32.08 -13.68 30.50
CA HIS A 37 33.14 -13.34 29.55
C HIS A 37 32.92 -12.07 28.73
N PHE A 38 31.68 -11.52 28.66
CA PHE A 38 31.38 -10.29 27.91
C PHE A 38 30.33 -9.47 28.63
N THR A 39 30.58 -8.16 28.79
CA THR A 39 29.59 -7.22 29.31
C THR A 39 28.84 -6.58 28.13
N LEU A 40 27.50 -6.73 28.08
CA LEU A 40 26.66 -6.01 27.13
C LEU A 40 26.50 -4.57 27.61
N GLU A 41 27.00 -3.64 26.83
CA GLU A 41 26.87 -2.21 27.09
C GLU A 41 25.99 -1.52 26.04
N LYS A 42 25.42 -0.37 26.40
CA LYS A 42 24.60 0.45 25.53
C LYS A 42 25.26 1.79 25.25
N TYR A 43 25.37 2.16 23.98
CA TYR A 43 25.71 3.49 23.52
C TYR A 43 24.45 4.12 22.91
N GLU A 44 24.08 5.30 23.38
CA GLU A 44 23.01 6.11 22.80
C GLU A 44 23.63 7.21 21.95
N VAL A 45 23.33 7.24 20.66
CA VAL A 45 23.82 8.27 19.73
C VAL A 45 23.35 9.63 20.21
N GLN A 46 24.30 10.54 20.43
CA GLN A 46 24.06 11.85 21.04
C GLN A 46 23.56 12.89 20.03
N HIS A 47 24.07 12.84 18.80
CA HIS A 47 23.80 13.82 17.77
C HIS A 47 22.81 13.27 16.72
N LEU A 48 21.62 12.92 17.19
CA LEU A 48 20.51 12.49 16.35
C LEU A 48 19.55 13.67 16.15
N LYS A 49 19.24 14.00 14.89
CA LYS A 49 18.34 15.09 14.55
C LYS A 49 17.28 14.61 13.58
N ALA A 50 16.00 14.86 13.89
CA ALA A 50 14.88 14.42 13.05
C ALA A 50 13.86 15.54 12.83
N TYR A 51 13.33 15.62 11.61
CA TYR A 51 12.37 16.64 11.18
C TYR A 51 11.46 16.10 10.06
N SER A 52 10.27 16.69 9.89
CA SER A 52 9.29 16.29 8.89
C SER A 52 9.28 17.20 7.67
N LYS A 53 9.05 16.64 6.49
CA LYS A 53 8.89 17.38 5.24
C LYS A 53 7.64 16.92 4.50
N ALA A 54 6.93 17.87 3.90
CA ALA A 54 5.85 17.55 2.96
C ALA A 54 6.42 16.87 1.72
N THR A 55 5.73 15.82 1.22
CA THR A 55 6.18 15.08 0.03
C THR A 55 5.82 15.78 -1.27
N GLY A 56 4.71 16.54 -1.31
CA GLY A 56 4.19 17.07 -2.55
C GLY A 56 3.66 15.98 -3.50
N PRO A 57 3.44 16.32 -4.78
CA PRO A 57 3.03 15.35 -5.79
C PRO A 57 4.11 14.31 -6.06
N ILE A 58 3.69 13.06 -6.20
CA ILE A 58 4.58 11.90 -6.28
C ILE A 58 4.19 11.04 -7.49
N GLN A 59 5.17 10.37 -8.09
CA GLN A 59 4.91 9.36 -9.11
C GLN A 59 3.94 8.30 -8.59
N SER A 60 2.85 8.10 -9.30
CA SER A 60 1.76 7.22 -8.90
C SER A 60 1.21 6.36 -10.04
N ASN A 61 1.94 6.28 -11.15
CA ASN A 61 1.60 5.34 -12.22
C ASN A 61 2.11 3.93 -11.92
N ASN A 62 1.37 2.94 -12.39
CA ASN A 62 1.73 1.52 -12.37
C ASN A 62 2.00 0.98 -10.95
N LEU A 63 1.31 1.53 -9.96
CA LEU A 63 1.35 1.01 -8.59
C LEU A 63 0.72 -0.39 -8.54
N PRO A 64 1.27 -1.33 -7.76
CA PRO A 64 0.69 -2.67 -7.60
C PRO A 64 -0.65 -2.65 -6.87
N ILE A 65 -0.86 -1.66 -6.00
CA ILE A 65 -2.09 -1.43 -5.23
C ILE A 65 -2.49 0.03 -5.43
N ASN A 66 -3.76 0.27 -5.74
CA ASN A 66 -4.27 1.59 -6.07
C ASN A 66 -5.41 1.97 -5.13
N ALA A 67 -5.40 3.20 -4.66
CA ALA A 67 -6.45 3.74 -3.82
C ALA A 67 -7.66 4.18 -4.65
N LEU A 68 -8.87 3.91 -4.16
CA LEU A 68 -10.12 4.46 -4.72
C LEU A 68 -11.09 4.82 -3.60
N GLY A 69 -11.60 6.05 -3.61
CA GLY A 69 -12.54 6.52 -2.61
C GLY A 69 -12.09 7.80 -1.90
N ILE A 70 -12.70 8.06 -0.75
CA ILE A 70 -12.46 9.27 0.05
C ILE A 70 -12.26 8.84 1.51
N TYR A 71 -11.11 9.20 2.09
CA TYR A 71 -10.82 8.94 3.51
C TYR A 71 -10.57 10.24 4.25
N LYS A 72 -11.36 10.50 5.26
CA LYS A 72 -11.18 11.62 6.19
C LYS A 72 -10.40 11.14 7.40
N ASP A 73 -9.11 11.44 7.41
CA ASP A 73 -8.30 11.25 8.61
C ASP A 73 -8.62 12.34 9.62
N PRO A 74 -8.96 11.99 10.88
CA PRO A 74 -9.38 12.98 11.87
C PRO A 74 -8.32 14.03 12.20
N TYR A 75 -7.03 13.73 12.02
CA TYR A 75 -5.93 14.63 12.29
C TYR A 75 -5.30 15.21 11.03
N PHE A 76 -5.02 14.37 10.04
CA PHE A 76 -4.26 14.78 8.85
C PHE A 76 -5.10 15.45 7.75
N GLY A 77 -6.44 15.31 7.79
CA GLY A 77 -7.34 15.86 6.79
C GLY A 77 -7.82 14.81 5.77
N THR A 78 -8.31 15.25 4.61
CA THR A 78 -9.02 14.39 3.67
C THR A 78 -8.14 13.96 2.52
N THR A 79 -8.09 12.66 2.26
CA THR A 79 -7.48 12.06 1.06
C THR A 79 -8.60 11.63 0.11
N LYS A 80 -8.57 12.10 -1.13
CA LYS A 80 -9.44 11.65 -2.23
C LYS A 80 -8.57 10.96 -3.27
N ALA A 81 -8.92 9.72 -3.60
CA ALA A 81 -8.16 8.92 -4.55
C ALA A 81 -9.06 8.48 -5.72
N GLN A 82 -8.55 8.65 -6.93
CA GLN A 82 -9.21 8.36 -8.19
C GLN A 82 -8.26 7.55 -9.07
N PHE A 83 -8.78 6.83 -10.03
CA PHE A 83 -7.98 5.86 -10.78
C PHE A 83 -8.29 5.92 -12.28
N VAL A 84 -7.25 5.87 -13.11
CA VAL A 84 -7.38 5.69 -14.56
C VAL A 84 -6.53 4.50 -14.99
N SER A 85 -7.05 3.69 -15.89
CA SER A 85 -6.31 2.55 -16.46
C SER A 85 -6.61 2.40 -17.93
N GLN A 86 -5.59 2.03 -18.70
CA GLN A 86 -5.80 1.44 -20.02
C GLN A 86 -6.64 0.18 -19.90
N VAL A 87 -7.26 -0.22 -21.01
CA VAL A 87 -7.95 -1.50 -21.16
C VAL A 87 -7.20 -2.34 -22.19
N GLU A 88 -7.02 -3.61 -21.91
CA GLU A 88 -6.36 -4.56 -22.82
C GLU A 88 -7.25 -5.75 -23.12
N LEU A 89 -7.05 -6.32 -24.29
CA LEU A 89 -7.61 -7.64 -24.64
C LEU A 89 -6.82 -8.74 -23.93
N THR A 90 -7.48 -9.78 -23.45
CA THR A 90 -6.80 -10.98 -22.93
C THR A 90 -6.10 -11.76 -24.04
N SER A 91 -6.61 -11.65 -25.26
CA SER A 91 -6.04 -12.24 -26.48
C SER A 91 -6.36 -11.34 -27.66
N GLY A 92 -5.38 -11.04 -28.49
CA GLY A 92 -5.59 -10.30 -29.73
C GLY A 92 -6.44 -11.08 -30.73
N ASN A 93 -7.13 -10.33 -31.60
CA ASN A 93 -7.99 -10.85 -32.67
C ASN A 93 -9.01 -11.90 -32.20
N PRO A 94 -9.87 -11.62 -31.20
CA PRO A 94 -10.80 -12.59 -30.66
C PRO A 94 -11.85 -12.98 -31.69
N THR A 95 -12.19 -14.28 -31.77
CA THR A 95 -13.25 -14.77 -32.63
C THR A 95 -14.62 -14.56 -31.98
N LEU A 96 -15.30 -13.48 -32.36
CA LEU A 96 -16.59 -13.11 -31.74
C LEU A 96 -17.79 -13.92 -32.27
N GLY A 97 -17.69 -14.46 -33.49
CA GLY A 97 -18.82 -15.07 -34.17
C GLY A 97 -19.64 -14.05 -34.97
N TYR A 98 -20.77 -14.49 -35.52
CA TYR A 98 -21.63 -13.67 -36.37
C TYR A 98 -22.75 -13.00 -35.58
N GLN A 99 -23.09 -11.78 -35.94
CA GLN A 99 -24.16 -10.96 -35.35
C GLN A 99 -24.08 -10.92 -33.80
N PRO A 100 -22.92 -10.53 -33.22
CA PRO A 100 -22.75 -10.49 -31.78
C PRO A 100 -23.61 -9.39 -31.13
N VAL A 101 -24.34 -9.74 -30.08
CA VAL A 101 -25.18 -8.81 -29.30
C VAL A 101 -24.91 -8.99 -27.81
N ILE A 102 -24.60 -7.89 -27.12
CA ILE A 102 -24.31 -7.89 -25.68
C ILE A 102 -25.56 -8.18 -24.87
N ASP A 103 -25.44 -9.10 -23.91
CA ASP A 103 -26.43 -9.34 -22.85
C ASP A 103 -26.10 -8.45 -21.63
N SER A 104 -24.84 -8.42 -21.20
CA SER A 104 -24.38 -7.63 -20.05
C SER A 104 -22.88 -7.38 -20.11
N VAL A 105 -22.46 -6.28 -19.48
CA VAL A 105 -21.04 -5.97 -19.23
C VAL A 105 -20.88 -5.68 -17.75
N TYR A 106 -19.91 -6.33 -17.10
CA TYR A 106 -19.64 -6.07 -15.70
C TYR A 106 -18.15 -5.99 -15.39
N LEU A 107 -17.85 -5.22 -14.37
CA LEU A 107 -16.54 -5.15 -13.75
C LEU A 107 -16.66 -5.55 -12.28
N HIS A 108 -15.90 -6.56 -11.86
CA HIS A 108 -15.75 -6.96 -10.47
C HIS A 108 -14.29 -6.79 -10.04
N VAL A 109 -14.05 -5.95 -9.01
CA VAL A 109 -12.73 -5.76 -8.40
C VAL A 109 -12.81 -6.26 -6.96
N PRO A 110 -12.20 -7.42 -6.63
CA PRO A 110 -12.29 -7.99 -5.29
C PRO A 110 -11.56 -7.13 -4.27
N TYR A 111 -12.10 -7.05 -3.05
CA TYR A 111 -11.42 -6.45 -1.90
C TYR A 111 -10.44 -7.43 -1.27
N TYR A 112 -9.43 -6.91 -0.61
CA TYR A 112 -8.71 -7.69 0.37
C TYR A 112 -9.67 -8.02 1.52
N SER A 113 -9.90 -9.30 1.76
CA SER A 113 -10.87 -9.76 2.76
C SER A 113 -10.47 -11.12 3.33
N THR A 114 -10.82 -11.33 4.60
CA THR A 114 -10.58 -12.59 5.31
C THR A 114 -11.92 -13.22 5.67
N PHE A 115 -12.12 -14.49 5.32
CA PHE A 115 -13.28 -15.26 5.74
C PHE A 115 -13.31 -15.40 7.27
N LYS A 116 -14.46 -15.15 7.90
CA LYS A 116 -14.66 -15.26 9.34
C LYS A 116 -15.55 -16.43 9.74
N SER A 117 -16.73 -16.51 9.15
CA SER A 117 -17.73 -17.53 9.50
C SER A 117 -18.76 -17.71 8.41
N THR A 118 -19.58 -18.74 8.57
CA THR A 118 -20.78 -18.94 7.75
C THR A 118 -22.01 -18.84 8.67
N THR A 119 -23.04 -18.12 8.24
CA THR A 119 -24.33 -18.05 8.96
C THR A 119 -25.09 -19.37 8.85
N ASP A 120 -26.13 -19.55 9.66
CA ASP A 120 -27.04 -20.73 9.59
C ASP A 120 -27.77 -20.80 8.24
N THR A 121 -27.90 -19.69 7.53
CA THR A 121 -28.48 -19.60 6.18
C THR A 121 -27.47 -19.87 5.07
N GLY A 122 -26.20 -20.16 5.40
CA GLY A 122 -25.12 -20.46 4.45
C GLY A 122 -24.50 -19.23 3.79
N GLU A 123 -24.77 -18.02 4.29
CA GLU A 123 -24.09 -16.79 3.88
C GLU A 123 -22.71 -16.71 4.55
N LYS A 124 -21.66 -16.43 3.77
CA LYS A 124 -20.31 -16.26 4.31
C LYS A 124 -20.09 -14.81 4.74
N ILE A 125 -19.52 -14.65 5.91
CA ILE A 125 -19.16 -13.36 6.51
C ILE A 125 -17.67 -13.14 6.34
N TYR A 126 -17.31 -11.96 5.86
CA TYR A 126 -15.93 -11.52 5.64
C TYR A 126 -15.60 -10.29 6.50
N GLU A 127 -14.36 -10.21 6.94
CA GLU A 127 -13.74 -8.99 7.41
C GLU A 127 -12.99 -8.35 6.25
N LEU A 128 -13.28 -7.08 5.98
CA LEU A 128 -12.60 -6.32 4.94
C LEU A 128 -11.26 -5.81 5.47
N ASP A 129 -10.20 -5.95 4.67
CA ASP A 129 -8.88 -5.39 4.93
C ASP A 129 -8.62 -4.22 3.97
N SER A 130 -7.81 -3.26 4.43
CA SER A 130 -7.36 -2.11 3.62
C SER A 130 -8.50 -1.25 3.06
N ILE A 131 -9.62 -1.16 3.79
CA ILE A 131 -10.70 -0.19 3.55
C ILE A 131 -10.79 0.74 4.75
N TYR A 132 -10.43 1.99 4.54
CA TYR A 132 -10.31 3.02 5.57
C TYR A 132 -11.54 3.90 5.62
N GLY A 133 -12.07 4.16 6.81
CA GLY A 133 -13.32 4.88 7.01
C GLY A 133 -14.56 4.05 6.70
N TYR A 134 -14.42 2.71 6.61
CA TYR A 134 -15.54 1.82 6.29
C TYR A 134 -16.70 1.96 7.28
N SER A 135 -17.87 2.13 6.73
CA SER A 135 -19.17 2.04 7.40
C SER A 135 -20.21 1.73 6.33
N GLU A 136 -21.26 1.02 6.69
CA GLU A 136 -22.38 0.74 5.76
C GLU A 136 -23.12 2.03 5.31
N THR A 137 -22.88 3.14 5.99
CA THR A 137 -23.43 4.46 5.65
C THR A 137 -22.43 5.40 4.98
N ALA A 138 -21.18 4.98 4.82
CA ALA A 138 -20.10 5.78 4.22
C ALA A 138 -20.24 5.87 2.70
N LYS A 139 -21.30 6.52 2.23
CA LYS A 139 -21.62 6.64 0.81
C LYS A 139 -20.82 7.75 0.13
N PHE A 140 -20.48 7.52 -1.14
CA PHE A 140 -19.93 8.51 -2.06
C PHE A 140 -20.36 8.19 -3.49
N LYS A 141 -20.19 9.12 -4.43
CA LYS A 141 -20.44 8.85 -5.85
C LYS A 141 -19.23 8.18 -6.47
N LEU A 142 -19.45 7.10 -7.20
CA LEU A 142 -18.44 6.42 -8.01
C LEU A 142 -18.89 6.44 -9.46
N HIS A 143 -18.16 7.17 -10.30
CA HIS A 143 -18.48 7.33 -11.70
C HIS A 143 -17.37 6.74 -12.58
N VAL A 144 -17.75 6.04 -13.64
CA VAL A 144 -16.84 5.47 -14.63
C VAL A 144 -17.09 6.14 -15.99
N TYR A 145 -16.02 6.66 -16.59
CA TYR A 145 -16.03 7.30 -17.90
C TYR A 145 -15.01 6.66 -18.84
N GLU A 146 -15.22 6.81 -20.15
CA GLU A 146 -14.15 6.55 -21.11
C GLU A 146 -13.00 7.53 -20.87
N ASN A 147 -11.78 7.02 -20.83
CA ASN A 147 -10.57 7.83 -20.88
C ASN A 147 -10.11 7.97 -22.32
N GLY A 148 -10.02 9.19 -22.83
CA GLY A 148 -9.52 9.50 -24.17
C GLY A 148 -8.04 9.93 -24.21
N TYR A 149 -7.34 9.98 -23.08
CA TYR A 149 -5.90 10.25 -23.02
C TYR A 149 -5.10 8.94 -23.18
N PHE A 150 -4.07 8.95 -24.03
CA PHE A 150 -3.21 7.78 -24.21
C PHE A 150 -2.10 7.76 -23.16
N LEU A 151 -2.12 6.78 -22.28
CA LEU A 151 -1.06 6.56 -21.30
C LEU A 151 0.16 5.93 -22.00
N ARG A 152 1.26 6.66 -22.04
CA ARG A 152 2.48 6.25 -22.73
C ARG A 152 3.25 5.22 -21.91
N ASP A 153 3.95 4.31 -22.61
CA ASP A 153 4.90 3.37 -22.00
C ASP A 153 6.24 4.04 -21.71
N PHE A 154 6.70 4.92 -22.63
CA PHE A 154 8.00 5.57 -22.58
C PHE A 154 7.90 7.08 -22.60
N ASP A 155 8.87 7.72 -21.99
CA ASP A 155 9.00 9.17 -21.89
C ASP A 155 9.68 9.73 -23.15
N PRO A 156 8.99 10.54 -23.98
CA PRO A 156 9.58 11.14 -25.17
C PRO A 156 10.70 12.14 -24.86
N ASP A 157 10.68 12.78 -23.68
CA ASP A 157 11.72 13.74 -23.29
C ASP A 157 13.04 13.06 -22.91
N SER A 158 13.03 11.73 -22.75
CA SER A 158 14.22 10.89 -22.54
C SER A 158 14.66 10.13 -23.80
N ASP A 159 14.27 10.60 -25.00
CA ASP A 159 14.46 9.87 -26.25
C ASP A 159 13.90 8.44 -26.21
N PHE A 160 12.84 8.22 -25.42
CA PHE A 160 12.19 6.92 -25.16
C PHE A 160 13.08 5.89 -24.43
N GLU A 161 14.14 6.30 -23.77
CA GLU A 161 15.02 5.41 -23.01
C GLU A 161 14.47 5.06 -21.62
N SER A 162 13.62 5.94 -21.04
CA SER A 162 13.01 5.72 -19.72
C SER A 162 11.49 5.51 -19.80
N ALA A 163 10.94 4.83 -18.79
CA ALA A 163 9.51 4.69 -18.66
C ALA A 163 8.85 6.04 -18.35
N GLN A 164 7.67 6.27 -18.94
CA GLN A 164 6.88 7.48 -18.68
C GLN A 164 6.49 7.55 -17.20
N LYS A 165 6.77 8.66 -16.56
CA LYS A 165 6.34 8.96 -15.21
C LYS A 165 5.06 9.80 -15.26
N TYR A 166 4.11 9.46 -14.38
CA TYR A 166 2.90 10.25 -14.13
C TYR A 166 2.76 10.48 -12.64
N TYR A 167 2.36 11.71 -12.28
CA TYR A 167 2.31 12.14 -10.89
C TYR A 167 0.87 12.21 -10.35
N SER A 168 0.74 12.10 -9.05
CA SER A 168 -0.54 12.00 -8.34
C SER A 168 -1.48 13.20 -8.53
N ASN A 169 -0.96 14.35 -8.97
CA ASN A 169 -1.72 15.58 -9.23
C ASN A 169 -2.03 15.82 -10.72
N GLU A 170 -1.70 14.91 -11.63
CA GLU A 170 -1.83 15.12 -13.09
C GLU A 170 -3.19 14.68 -13.65
N LYS A 171 -4.24 14.68 -12.83
CA LYS A 171 -5.59 14.36 -13.29
C LYS A 171 -6.06 15.29 -14.41
N PHE A 172 -5.60 16.53 -14.44
CA PHE A 172 -5.93 17.51 -15.49
C PHE A 172 -5.58 17.04 -16.90
N LEU A 173 -4.56 16.18 -17.06
CA LEU A 173 -4.22 15.57 -18.36
C LEU A 173 -5.35 14.66 -18.85
N ILE A 174 -5.99 13.96 -17.94
CA ILE A 174 -7.08 13.03 -18.24
C ILE A 174 -8.40 13.77 -18.42
N ASP A 175 -8.66 14.79 -17.59
CA ASP A 175 -9.91 15.56 -17.63
C ASP A 175 -10.15 16.23 -18.98
N ALA A 176 -9.08 16.65 -19.65
CA ALA A 176 -9.15 17.25 -20.98
C ALA A 176 -9.66 16.28 -22.07
N TYR A 177 -9.60 14.97 -21.82
CA TYR A 177 -9.97 13.92 -22.76
C TYR A 177 -11.03 12.97 -22.20
N LYS A 178 -11.65 13.31 -21.07
CA LYS A 178 -12.69 12.51 -20.45
C LYS A 178 -13.93 12.43 -21.33
N GLY A 179 -14.45 11.22 -21.53
CA GLY A 179 -15.74 11.00 -22.19
C GLY A 179 -16.89 11.64 -21.40
N THR A 180 -17.94 12.03 -22.10
CA THR A 180 -19.10 12.69 -21.49
C THR A 180 -20.16 11.72 -20.97
N GLU A 181 -20.08 10.44 -21.39
CA GLU A 181 -21.07 9.41 -21.06
C GLU A 181 -20.68 8.66 -19.78
N LEU A 182 -21.64 8.59 -18.83
CA LEU A 182 -21.49 7.76 -17.64
C LEU A 182 -21.66 6.28 -18.02
N LEU A 183 -20.62 5.47 -17.80
CA LEU A 183 -20.59 4.05 -18.18
C LEU A 183 -21.19 3.11 -17.13
N ASN A 184 -21.18 3.47 -15.86
CA ASN A 184 -21.85 2.71 -14.78
C ASN A 184 -23.21 3.32 -14.41
N ASN A 185 -24.01 3.61 -15.41
CA ASN A 185 -25.32 4.25 -15.31
C ASN A 185 -26.46 3.32 -14.88
N SER A 186 -26.15 2.28 -14.12
CA SER A 186 -27.13 1.35 -13.55
C SER A 186 -28.18 2.07 -12.71
N THR A 187 -29.42 1.59 -12.74
CA THR A 187 -30.50 2.08 -11.85
C THR A 187 -30.26 1.72 -10.37
N LYS A 188 -29.29 0.85 -10.09
CA LYS A 188 -28.85 0.50 -8.74
C LYS A 188 -27.92 1.60 -8.23
N LEU A 189 -28.44 2.55 -7.44
CA LEU A 189 -27.68 3.70 -6.94
C LEU A 189 -26.41 3.32 -6.16
N ALA A 190 -26.40 2.13 -5.53
CA ALA A 190 -25.23 1.58 -4.86
C ALA A 190 -24.06 1.23 -5.80
N GLN A 191 -24.22 1.35 -7.12
CA GLN A 191 -23.16 1.18 -8.09
C GLN A 191 -22.62 2.50 -8.67
N ASN A 192 -23.23 3.64 -8.30
CA ASN A 192 -22.90 4.96 -8.84
C ASN A 192 -23.14 6.09 -7.83
N GLU A 193 -24.36 6.66 -7.78
CA GLU A 193 -24.67 7.90 -7.02
C GLU A 193 -24.60 7.71 -5.50
N GLU A 194 -24.79 6.50 -4.99
CA GLU A 194 -24.74 6.16 -3.57
C GLU A 194 -23.86 4.93 -3.32
N PHE A 195 -22.69 4.90 -3.94
CA PHE A 195 -21.78 3.77 -3.79
C PHE A 195 -21.32 3.65 -2.33
N VAL A 196 -21.27 2.39 -1.85
CA VAL A 196 -20.74 2.02 -0.54
C VAL A 196 -19.99 0.70 -0.66
N PHE A 197 -18.86 0.58 0.02
CA PHE A 197 -18.16 -0.71 0.11
C PHE A 197 -18.98 -1.70 0.93
N SER A 198 -18.99 -2.98 0.54
CA SER A 198 -19.80 -4.02 1.20
C SER A 198 -18.94 -5.26 1.49
N ASN A 199 -19.09 -5.83 2.69
CA ASN A 199 -18.45 -7.07 3.09
C ASN A 199 -19.21 -8.33 2.66
N LYS A 200 -20.29 -8.19 1.88
CA LYS A 200 -21.15 -9.28 1.43
C LYS A 200 -20.58 -9.94 0.18
N GLU A 201 -20.76 -11.26 0.09
CA GLU A 201 -20.51 -12.00 -1.15
C GLU A 201 -21.38 -11.47 -2.30
N ILE A 202 -20.85 -11.58 -3.52
CA ILE A 202 -21.58 -11.29 -4.74
C ILE A 202 -22.05 -12.62 -5.36
N TYR A 203 -23.36 -12.73 -5.61
CA TYR A 203 -23.95 -13.95 -6.14
C TYR A 203 -24.20 -13.82 -7.63
N ILE A 204 -23.66 -14.79 -8.38
CA ILE A 204 -24.01 -15.03 -9.78
C ILE A 204 -25.05 -16.15 -9.81
N TYR A 205 -26.21 -15.86 -10.37
CA TYR A 205 -27.32 -16.82 -10.43
C TYR A 205 -27.32 -17.65 -11.72
N LYS A 206 -27.88 -18.84 -11.65
CA LYS A 206 -28.09 -19.67 -12.84
C LYS A 206 -29.15 -19.05 -13.72
N THR A 207 -28.87 -19.03 -15.04
CA THR A 207 -29.80 -18.59 -16.08
C THR A 207 -29.84 -19.60 -17.21
N ASN A 208 -30.95 -19.65 -17.96
CA ASN A 208 -30.98 -20.36 -19.22
C ASN A 208 -30.28 -19.60 -20.35
N GLY A 209 -30.34 -20.11 -21.60
CA GLY A 209 -29.76 -19.47 -22.77
C GLY A 209 -30.35 -18.08 -23.09
N ASN A 210 -31.56 -17.77 -22.61
CA ASN A 210 -32.23 -16.48 -22.79
C ASN A 210 -31.88 -15.45 -21.70
N GLY A 211 -31.15 -15.89 -20.65
CA GLY A 211 -30.83 -15.02 -19.50
C GLY A 211 -31.88 -15.04 -18.38
N GLU A 212 -32.92 -15.87 -18.47
CA GLU A 212 -33.96 -16.01 -17.47
C GLU A 212 -33.46 -16.85 -16.29
N TYR A 213 -33.72 -16.39 -15.05
CA TYR A 213 -33.31 -17.07 -13.83
C TYR A 213 -34.03 -18.41 -13.65
N LEU A 214 -33.29 -19.38 -13.13
CA LEU A 214 -33.76 -20.74 -12.90
C LEU A 214 -33.98 -20.98 -11.38
N ASN A 215 -34.96 -21.83 -11.08
CA ASN A 215 -35.18 -22.39 -9.75
C ASN A 215 -34.33 -23.67 -9.53
N ASP A 216 -34.44 -24.29 -8.35
CA ASP A 216 -33.70 -25.49 -7.98
C ASP A 216 -33.98 -26.69 -8.89
N SER A 217 -35.18 -26.78 -9.47
CA SER A 217 -35.52 -27.85 -10.44
C SER A 217 -34.95 -27.58 -11.85
N GLY A 218 -34.34 -26.41 -12.08
CA GLY A 218 -33.83 -25.99 -13.38
C GLY A 218 -34.90 -25.38 -14.29
N ALA A 219 -36.13 -25.20 -13.82
CA ALA A 219 -37.18 -24.51 -14.55
C ALA A 219 -37.02 -22.97 -14.43
N VAL A 220 -37.53 -22.27 -15.46
CA VAL A 220 -37.56 -20.80 -15.46
C VAL A 220 -38.47 -20.31 -14.34
N LEU A 221 -37.99 -19.33 -13.56
CA LEU A 221 -38.79 -18.71 -12.52
C LEU A 221 -39.97 -17.95 -13.14
N ALA A 222 -41.17 -18.16 -12.60
CA ALA A 222 -42.37 -17.42 -13.01
C ALA A 222 -42.23 -15.92 -12.65
N ASP A 223 -41.67 -15.61 -11.47
CA ASP A 223 -41.31 -14.25 -11.07
C ASP A 223 -39.78 -14.10 -11.10
N GLN A 224 -39.28 -13.44 -12.13
CA GLN A 224 -37.86 -13.19 -12.34
C GLN A 224 -37.26 -12.23 -11.29
N ASN A 225 -38.09 -11.48 -10.55
CA ASN A 225 -37.65 -10.54 -9.52
C ASN A 225 -37.50 -11.22 -8.14
N ASN A 226 -38.01 -12.43 -7.97
CA ASN A 226 -37.90 -13.17 -6.72
C ASN A 226 -36.48 -13.74 -6.53
N VAL A 227 -35.62 -12.94 -5.92
CA VAL A 227 -34.20 -13.29 -5.67
C VAL A 227 -34.05 -14.54 -4.80
N ALA A 228 -34.96 -14.76 -3.84
CA ALA A 228 -34.90 -15.87 -2.90
C ALA A 228 -35.02 -17.25 -3.56
N LEU A 229 -35.68 -17.32 -4.72
CA LEU A 229 -35.86 -18.56 -5.50
C LEU A 229 -34.79 -18.78 -6.57
N ARG A 230 -33.87 -17.84 -6.76
CA ARG A 230 -32.79 -17.97 -7.76
C ARG A 230 -31.71 -18.92 -7.27
N VAL A 231 -31.27 -19.84 -8.12
CA VAL A 231 -30.17 -20.74 -7.79
C VAL A 231 -28.84 -20.05 -7.96
N ILE A 232 -28.02 -20.06 -6.92
CA ILE A 232 -26.66 -19.52 -6.99
C ILE A 232 -25.80 -20.45 -7.86
N LYS A 233 -25.22 -19.90 -8.93
CA LYS A 233 -24.27 -20.57 -9.80
C LYS A 233 -22.84 -20.46 -9.25
N GLU A 234 -22.49 -19.27 -8.78
CA GLU A 234 -21.14 -18.93 -8.31
C GLU A 234 -21.22 -17.88 -7.21
N ARG A 235 -20.34 -18.00 -6.23
CA ARG A 235 -20.13 -17.01 -5.17
C ARG A 235 -18.80 -16.33 -5.38
N LYS A 236 -18.80 -15.01 -5.48
CA LYS A 236 -17.58 -14.19 -5.58
C LYS A 236 -17.29 -13.51 -4.27
N LEU A 237 -16.01 -13.24 -4.03
CA LEU A 237 -15.57 -12.45 -2.88
C LEU A 237 -16.24 -11.07 -2.86
N PRO A 238 -16.37 -10.45 -1.68
CA PRO A 238 -16.73 -9.04 -1.58
C PRO A 238 -15.84 -8.20 -2.50
N GLY A 239 -16.43 -7.23 -3.18
CA GLY A 239 -15.71 -6.42 -4.16
C GLY A 239 -16.58 -5.29 -4.74
N ILE A 240 -15.95 -4.41 -5.49
CA ILE A 240 -16.68 -3.48 -6.36
C ILE A 240 -17.36 -4.30 -7.46
N TRP A 241 -18.67 -4.14 -7.61
CA TRP A 241 -19.42 -4.68 -8.72
C TRP A 241 -20.12 -3.56 -9.48
N LEU A 242 -19.79 -3.39 -10.75
CA LEU A 242 -20.38 -2.38 -11.61
C LEU A 242 -20.98 -3.05 -12.85
N ASP A 243 -22.28 -2.82 -13.06
CA ASP A 243 -22.93 -3.08 -14.32
C ASP A 243 -22.60 -1.92 -15.27
N LEU A 244 -21.94 -2.20 -16.39
CA LEU A 244 -21.47 -1.20 -17.33
C LEU A 244 -22.40 -1.10 -18.55
N LYS A 245 -22.39 0.05 -19.22
CA LYS A 245 -23.31 0.40 -20.31
C LYS A 245 -23.13 -0.48 -21.55
N ASN A 246 -24.08 -1.37 -21.78
CA ASN A 246 -24.06 -2.35 -22.90
C ASN A 246 -23.88 -1.68 -24.26
N SER A 247 -24.61 -0.59 -24.53
CA SER A 247 -24.55 0.10 -25.84
C SER A 247 -23.18 0.67 -26.16
N PHE A 248 -22.46 1.17 -25.16
CA PHE A 248 -21.10 1.65 -25.34
C PHE A 248 -20.15 0.51 -25.77
N PHE A 249 -20.17 -0.59 -25.04
CA PHE A 249 -19.30 -1.73 -25.35
C PHE A 249 -19.73 -2.48 -26.61
N GLN A 250 -21.01 -2.47 -26.94
CA GLN A 250 -21.49 -2.99 -28.22
C GLN A 250 -20.82 -2.26 -29.38
N GLN A 251 -20.79 -0.92 -29.35
CA GLN A 251 -20.20 -0.12 -30.40
C GLN A 251 -18.67 -0.18 -30.39
N LYS A 252 -18.07 0.02 -29.20
CA LYS A 252 -16.60 0.12 -29.05
C LYS A 252 -15.88 -1.22 -29.15
N ILE A 253 -16.54 -2.35 -28.91
CA ILE A 253 -15.89 -3.66 -28.92
C ILE A 253 -16.47 -4.56 -30.01
N LEU A 254 -17.74 -4.97 -29.90
CA LEU A 254 -18.26 -6.00 -30.77
C LEU A 254 -18.41 -5.52 -32.23
N ASN A 255 -18.92 -4.30 -32.43
CA ASN A 255 -19.08 -3.74 -33.77
C ASN A 255 -17.74 -3.28 -34.39
N ALA A 256 -16.77 -2.92 -33.56
CA ALA A 256 -15.46 -2.47 -34.01
C ALA A 256 -14.52 -3.63 -34.42
N ALA A 257 -14.85 -4.88 -34.13
CA ALA A 257 -14.03 -6.02 -34.51
C ALA A 257 -13.73 -6.09 -36.00
N ALA A 258 -14.72 -5.78 -36.85
CA ALA A 258 -14.60 -5.79 -38.31
C ALA A 258 -13.63 -4.71 -38.86
N SER A 259 -13.37 -3.62 -38.10
CA SER A 259 -12.41 -2.58 -38.49
C SER A 259 -10.94 -2.91 -38.19
N GLY A 260 -10.68 -4.08 -37.55
CA GLY A 260 -9.35 -4.47 -37.11
C GLY A 260 -8.91 -3.82 -35.77
N ALA A 261 -9.80 -3.07 -35.12
CA ALA A 261 -9.49 -2.40 -33.85
C ALA A 261 -9.09 -3.38 -32.71
N LEU A 262 -9.49 -4.65 -32.80
CA LEU A 262 -9.18 -5.71 -31.84
C LEU A 262 -8.03 -6.62 -32.27
N PHE A 263 -7.26 -6.25 -33.29
CA PHE A 263 -6.24 -7.14 -33.88
C PHE A 263 -5.12 -7.48 -32.87
N ASN A 264 -4.65 -6.50 -32.12
CA ASN A 264 -3.69 -6.67 -31.02
C ASN A 264 -3.81 -5.52 -30.01
N ASN A 265 -3.13 -5.66 -28.84
CA ASN A 265 -3.21 -4.64 -27.80
C ASN A 265 -2.58 -3.30 -28.17
N ASN A 266 -1.60 -3.23 -29.08
CA ASN A 266 -1.04 -1.97 -29.53
C ASN A 266 -2.07 -1.14 -30.29
N ILE A 267 -2.85 -1.78 -31.19
CA ILE A 267 -3.95 -1.13 -31.91
C ILE A 267 -5.11 -0.84 -30.95
N PHE A 268 -5.47 -1.82 -30.11
CA PHE A 268 -6.61 -1.70 -29.22
C PHE A 268 -6.46 -0.56 -28.20
N LYS A 269 -5.29 -0.40 -27.56
CA LYS A 269 -5.01 0.69 -26.62
C LYS A 269 -5.03 2.07 -27.28
N ASN A 270 -4.77 2.17 -28.58
CA ASN A 270 -4.93 3.43 -29.32
C ASN A 270 -6.39 3.74 -29.64
N TYR A 271 -7.21 2.70 -29.80
CA TYR A 271 -8.63 2.81 -30.13
C TYR A 271 -9.50 3.03 -28.87
N LEU A 272 -9.40 2.16 -27.86
CA LEU A 272 -10.03 2.31 -26.55
C LEU A 272 -8.95 2.55 -25.49
N ARG A 273 -8.70 3.82 -25.19
CA ARG A 273 -7.55 4.26 -24.40
C ARG A 273 -7.66 3.97 -22.92
N GLY A 274 -8.86 3.65 -22.43
CA GLY A 274 -9.03 3.22 -21.04
C GLY A 274 -10.32 3.67 -20.38
N LEU A 275 -10.37 3.45 -19.07
CA LEU A 275 -11.48 3.86 -18.19
C LEU A 275 -10.95 4.75 -17.07
N LEU A 276 -11.70 5.80 -16.74
CA LEU A 276 -11.48 6.70 -15.61
C LEU A 276 -12.52 6.41 -14.53
N PHE A 277 -12.06 6.18 -13.30
CA PHE A 277 -12.87 6.00 -12.10
C PHE A 277 -12.77 7.27 -11.25
N GLU A 278 -13.84 8.03 -11.18
CA GLU A 278 -13.94 9.25 -10.39
C GLU A 278 -14.77 9.04 -9.14
N VAL A 279 -14.41 9.76 -8.09
CA VAL A 279 -15.17 9.77 -6.84
C VAL A 279 -15.55 11.20 -6.45
N GLU A 280 -16.75 11.35 -5.88
CA GLU A 280 -17.25 12.63 -5.38
C GLU A 280 -17.92 12.40 -4.02
N ALA A 281 -17.67 13.28 -3.06
CA ALA A 281 -18.31 13.22 -1.76
C ALA A 281 -19.78 13.62 -1.88
N ILE A 282 -20.67 12.85 -1.28
CA ILE A 282 -22.09 13.22 -1.11
C ILE A 282 -22.25 14.17 0.09
N SER A 283 -21.44 13.94 1.13
CA SER A 283 -21.40 14.75 2.34
C SER A 283 -19.95 14.96 2.77
N PRO A 284 -19.60 16.14 3.35
CA PRO A 284 -18.25 16.43 3.80
C PRO A 284 -17.70 15.42 4.83
N ASP A 285 -18.59 14.75 5.58
CA ASP A 285 -18.21 13.85 6.67
C ASP A 285 -18.33 12.36 6.32
N GLN A 286 -18.75 12.03 5.09
CA GLN A 286 -18.93 10.67 4.62
C GLN A 286 -17.89 10.29 3.56
N GLY A 287 -17.58 9.01 3.52
CA GLY A 287 -16.70 8.41 2.53
C GLY A 287 -15.85 7.31 3.15
N ALA A 288 -15.40 6.41 2.30
CA ALA A 288 -14.42 5.39 2.61
C ALA A 288 -13.46 5.26 1.42
N LEU A 289 -12.25 4.75 1.68
CA LEU A 289 -11.21 4.57 0.68
C LEU A 289 -10.70 3.14 0.77
N ALA A 290 -10.75 2.43 -0.35
CA ALA A 290 -10.20 1.07 -0.47
C ALA A 290 -8.86 1.08 -1.19
N MET A 291 -7.96 0.21 -0.75
CA MET A 291 -6.74 -0.17 -1.49
C MET A 291 -7.07 -1.40 -2.33
N LEU A 292 -6.86 -1.33 -3.63
CA LEU A 292 -7.35 -2.30 -4.61
C LEU A 292 -6.24 -2.79 -5.54
N ASP A 293 -6.22 -4.08 -5.82
CA ASP A 293 -5.46 -4.66 -6.94
C ASP A 293 -6.38 -4.74 -8.18
N PHE A 294 -6.37 -3.69 -9.00
CA PHE A 294 -7.15 -3.66 -10.24
C PHE A 294 -6.69 -4.71 -11.27
N SER A 295 -5.47 -5.22 -11.17
CA SER A 295 -5.00 -6.28 -12.06
C SER A 295 -5.69 -7.64 -11.80
N SER A 296 -6.30 -7.78 -10.63
CA SER A 296 -7.11 -8.95 -10.24
C SER A 296 -8.58 -8.81 -10.65
N ALA A 297 -8.96 -7.72 -11.32
CA ALA A 297 -10.34 -7.48 -11.72
C ALA A 297 -10.82 -8.49 -12.77
N GLU A 298 -12.09 -8.84 -12.68
CA GLU A 298 -12.83 -9.54 -13.71
C GLU A 298 -13.65 -8.51 -14.52
N PHE A 299 -13.23 -8.26 -15.74
CA PHE A 299 -13.92 -7.37 -16.67
C PHE A 299 -14.46 -8.18 -17.83
N ASN A 300 -15.75 -8.47 -17.83
CA ASN A 300 -16.37 -9.40 -18.75
C ASN A 300 -17.51 -8.79 -19.56
N ILE A 301 -17.48 -9.04 -20.86
CA ILE A 301 -18.56 -8.78 -21.80
C ILE A 301 -19.26 -10.10 -22.07
N ILE A 302 -20.50 -10.24 -21.62
CA ILE A 302 -21.36 -11.38 -21.88
C ILE A 302 -22.21 -11.05 -23.11
N TYR A 303 -22.14 -11.89 -24.13
CA TYR A 303 -22.84 -11.65 -25.40
C TYR A 303 -23.32 -12.93 -26.03
N LYS A 304 -24.22 -12.84 -27.01
CA LYS A 304 -24.69 -13.94 -27.84
C LYS A 304 -24.24 -13.72 -29.28
N ALA A 305 -23.70 -14.76 -29.91
CA ALA A 305 -23.31 -14.74 -31.31
C ALA A 305 -23.50 -16.11 -31.94
N SER A 306 -23.71 -16.14 -33.24
CA SER A 306 -23.77 -17.40 -34.00
C SER A 306 -22.36 -17.85 -34.40
N ASN A 307 -22.16 -19.17 -34.43
CA ASN A 307 -20.96 -19.77 -35.00
C ASN A 307 -21.09 -19.98 -36.54
N VAL A 308 -22.29 -19.79 -37.08
CA VAL A 308 -22.59 -19.96 -38.51
C VAL A 308 -22.92 -18.60 -39.11
N ALA A 309 -22.39 -18.33 -40.30
CA ALA A 309 -22.70 -17.12 -41.03
C ALA A 309 -24.19 -17.07 -41.40
N PRO A 310 -24.85 -15.89 -41.35
CA PRO A 310 -26.17 -15.71 -41.88
C PRO A 310 -26.20 -16.02 -43.39
N THR A 311 -27.28 -16.66 -43.87
CA THR A 311 -27.53 -16.90 -45.28
C THR A 311 -28.89 -16.31 -45.67
N THR A 312 -29.21 -16.29 -46.96
CA THR A 312 -30.51 -15.83 -47.41
C THR A 312 -31.65 -16.69 -46.87
N GLU A 313 -31.40 -18.00 -46.69
CA GLU A 313 -32.37 -18.96 -46.17
C GLU A 313 -32.48 -18.93 -44.65
N VAL A 314 -31.35 -18.61 -43.95
CA VAL A 314 -31.29 -18.52 -42.50
C VAL A 314 -30.65 -17.16 -42.13
N PRO A 315 -31.40 -16.05 -42.24
CA PRO A 315 -30.85 -14.71 -41.99
C PRO A 315 -30.52 -14.44 -40.51
N SER A 316 -31.10 -15.20 -39.58
CA SER A 316 -30.90 -15.09 -38.14
C SER A 316 -30.59 -16.47 -37.53
N PRO A 317 -29.37 -17.00 -37.71
CA PRO A 317 -28.99 -18.29 -37.15
C PRO A 317 -28.97 -18.24 -35.61
N THR A 318 -29.15 -19.42 -34.97
CA THR A 318 -29.13 -19.54 -33.50
C THR A 318 -27.85 -18.98 -32.92
N ARG A 319 -27.99 -18.12 -31.91
CA ARG A 319 -26.88 -17.54 -31.17
C ARG A 319 -26.66 -18.27 -29.87
N THR A 320 -25.40 -18.50 -29.53
CA THR A 320 -24.97 -19.07 -28.25
C THR A 320 -24.30 -18.04 -27.39
N ARG A 321 -24.40 -18.21 -26.06
CA ARG A 321 -23.77 -17.31 -25.08
C ARG A 321 -22.25 -17.48 -25.10
N LYS A 322 -21.54 -16.34 -25.15
CA LYS A 322 -20.09 -16.25 -25.17
C LYS A 322 -19.64 -15.21 -24.16
N VAL A 323 -18.36 -15.25 -23.81
CA VAL A 323 -17.71 -14.28 -22.91
C VAL A 323 -16.46 -13.75 -23.61
N LEU A 324 -16.30 -12.44 -23.62
CA LEU A 324 -15.04 -11.76 -23.94
C LEU A 324 -14.54 -11.06 -22.68
N SER A 325 -13.38 -11.49 -22.20
CA SER A 325 -12.74 -10.87 -21.05
C SER A 325 -11.75 -9.78 -21.48
N LEU A 326 -11.77 -8.68 -20.78
CA LEU A 326 -10.82 -7.57 -20.89
C LEU A 326 -9.95 -7.50 -19.63
N GLN A 327 -8.87 -6.75 -19.68
CA GLN A 327 -7.95 -6.55 -18.57
C GLN A 327 -7.79 -5.06 -18.28
N ILE A 328 -7.65 -4.72 -16.99
CA ILE A 328 -7.29 -3.40 -16.49
C ILE A 328 -6.23 -3.55 -15.38
N GLY A 329 -5.60 -2.45 -15.01
CA GLY A 329 -4.57 -2.43 -13.97
C GLY A 329 -3.23 -3.02 -14.40
N TYR A 330 -2.20 -2.68 -13.66
CA TYR A 330 -0.81 -3.03 -13.95
C TYR A 330 -0.31 -4.12 -12.99
N LYS A 331 0.41 -5.10 -13.53
CA LYS A 331 1.14 -6.09 -12.75
C LYS A 331 2.45 -6.46 -13.43
N SER A 332 3.56 -6.04 -12.86
CA SER A 332 4.89 -6.20 -13.45
C SER A 332 5.35 -7.66 -13.63
N SER A 333 4.86 -8.57 -12.77
CA SER A 333 5.23 -10.00 -12.79
C SER A 333 4.48 -10.83 -13.84
N THR A 334 3.55 -10.23 -14.58
CA THR A 334 2.70 -10.90 -15.58
C THR A 334 2.69 -10.13 -16.89
N ALA A 335 2.08 -10.71 -17.92
CA ALA A 335 1.83 -10.02 -19.20
C ALA A 335 0.78 -8.89 -19.10
N LYS A 336 0.15 -8.68 -17.94
CA LYS A 336 -0.82 -7.62 -17.69
C LYS A 336 -0.11 -6.27 -17.50
N ARG A 337 -0.06 -5.45 -18.55
CA ARG A 337 0.65 -4.18 -18.58
C ARG A 337 -0.25 -3.01 -19.02
N ALA A 338 -1.50 -3.04 -18.63
CA ALA A 338 -2.38 -1.91 -18.80
C ALA A 338 -1.88 -0.77 -17.91
N ASN A 339 -1.25 0.26 -18.51
CA ASN A 339 -0.76 1.41 -17.76
C ASN A 339 -1.90 2.06 -16.99
N CYS A 340 -1.62 2.46 -15.78
CA CYS A 340 -2.59 3.09 -14.90
C CYS A 340 -1.96 4.23 -14.09
N ILE A 341 -2.79 5.13 -13.58
CA ILE A 341 -2.37 6.22 -12.68
C ILE A 341 -3.35 6.26 -11.52
N ASN A 342 -2.82 6.42 -10.32
CA ASN A 342 -3.59 6.69 -9.13
C ASN A 342 -3.50 8.19 -8.79
N PHE A 343 -4.57 8.95 -8.98
CA PHE A 343 -4.62 10.36 -8.60
C PHE A 343 -4.94 10.46 -7.12
N ILE A 344 -4.07 11.14 -6.36
CA ILE A 344 -4.18 11.27 -4.91
C ILE A 344 -4.16 12.75 -4.55
N GLU A 345 -5.32 13.28 -4.24
CA GLU A 345 -5.49 14.62 -3.69
C GLU A 345 -5.53 14.55 -2.16
N HIS A 346 -4.74 15.40 -1.50
CA HIS A 346 -4.78 15.49 -0.05
C HIS A 346 -5.05 16.93 0.39
N THR A 347 -6.21 17.16 0.96
CA THR A 347 -6.56 18.41 1.65
C THR A 347 -6.12 18.30 3.10
N LYS A 348 -4.98 18.90 3.42
CA LYS A 348 -4.39 18.87 4.76
C LYS A 348 -5.26 19.65 5.76
N SER A 349 -5.37 19.18 7.00
CA SER A 349 -5.94 19.97 8.08
C SER A 349 -5.07 21.20 8.36
N ALA A 350 -5.66 22.27 8.88
CA ALA A 350 -4.93 23.52 9.17
C ALA A 350 -3.77 23.31 10.17
N ASP A 351 -4.02 22.49 11.21
CA ASP A 351 -3.00 22.18 12.23
C ASP A 351 -1.84 21.39 11.62
N TYR A 352 -2.12 20.33 10.88
CA TYR A 352 -1.07 19.54 10.22
C TYR A 352 -0.26 20.37 9.23
N GLN A 353 -0.91 21.25 8.45
CA GLN A 353 -0.22 22.14 7.52
C GLN A 353 0.71 23.12 8.26
N ALA A 354 0.24 23.70 9.38
CA ALA A 354 1.05 24.60 10.20
C ALA A 354 2.27 23.89 10.82
N LYS A 355 2.09 22.64 11.28
CA LYS A 355 3.18 21.83 11.84
C LYS A 355 4.25 21.51 10.80
N LEU A 356 3.86 21.20 9.56
CA LEU A 356 4.84 20.99 8.48
C LEU A 356 5.58 22.28 8.10
N ALA A 357 4.88 23.42 8.09
CA ALA A 357 5.49 24.72 7.78
C ALA A 357 6.48 25.19 8.85
N SER A 358 6.30 24.77 10.11
CA SER A 358 7.19 25.08 11.24
C SER A 358 8.28 24.03 11.48
N SER A 359 8.51 23.12 10.53
CA SER A 359 9.54 22.09 10.66
C SER A 359 10.94 22.70 10.75
N ASP A 360 11.71 22.30 11.75
CA ASP A 360 13.07 22.79 12.04
C ASP A 360 14.13 21.78 11.62
N GLU A 361 14.81 22.06 10.51
CA GLU A 361 15.90 21.23 9.99
C GLU A 361 17.21 21.40 10.79
N VAL A 362 17.35 22.52 11.51
CA VAL A 362 18.59 22.87 12.21
C VAL A 362 18.65 22.18 13.57
N ASN A 363 17.56 22.27 14.35
CA ASN A 363 17.51 21.75 15.71
C ASN A 363 16.76 20.42 15.83
N GLY A 364 16.03 20.03 14.77
CA GLY A 364 15.07 18.92 14.79
C GLY A 364 13.72 19.31 15.39
N ASN A 365 12.74 18.46 15.20
CA ASN A 365 11.38 18.66 15.70
C ASN A 365 11.15 17.94 17.04
N ASP A 366 10.23 18.47 17.84
CA ASP A 366 9.69 17.80 19.02
C ASP A 366 8.72 16.66 18.65
N ARG A 367 8.05 16.80 17.50
CA ARG A 367 7.13 15.81 16.92
C ARG A 367 7.42 15.59 15.44
N LEU A 368 7.30 14.35 15.01
CA LEU A 368 7.43 13.95 13.60
C LEU A 368 6.05 13.59 13.06
N TYR A 369 5.64 14.30 12.03
CA TYR A 369 4.37 14.10 11.34
C TYR A 369 4.65 13.32 10.07
N ILE A 370 4.22 12.05 10.00
CA ILE A 370 4.41 11.18 8.85
C ILE A 370 3.07 10.71 8.31
N LYS A 371 2.87 10.85 6.99
CA LYS A 371 1.61 10.53 6.30
C LYS A 371 1.92 10.08 4.88
N GLY A 372 1.39 8.95 4.48
CA GLY A 372 1.56 8.42 3.13
C GLY A 372 0.82 9.21 2.05
N GLY A 373 0.97 8.78 0.80
CA GLY A 373 0.46 9.50 -0.36
C GLY A 373 1.10 10.89 -0.50
N ASN A 374 0.32 11.88 -0.91
CA ASN A 374 0.73 13.29 -0.93
C ASN A 374 0.69 13.90 0.48
N GLY A 375 1.45 13.35 1.41
CA GLY A 375 1.46 13.71 2.81
C GLY A 375 2.81 14.27 3.28
N SER A 376 3.54 13.48 4.09
CA SER A 376 4.85 13.88 4.65
C SER A 376 5.69 12.65 5.02
N VAL A 377 6.99 12.85 4.97
CA VAL A 377 8.01 11.92 5.48
C VAL A 377 8.87 12.61 6.52
N ALA A 378 9.45 11.85 7.44
CA ALA A 378 10.47 12.39 8.33
C ALA A 378 11.86 12.00 7.84
N PHE A 379 12.84 12.87 8.11
CA PHE A 379 14.25 12.63 7.86
C PHE A 379 15.01 12.65 9.17
N ILE A 380 16.07 11.84 9.24
CA ILE A 380 16.93 11.71 10.41
C ILE A 380 18.38 11.88 9.93
N ASP A 381 19.03 12.95 10.35
CA ASP A 381 20.46 13.11 10.24
C ASP A 381 21.11 12.38 11.41
N VAL A 382 22.03 11.46 11.11
CA VAL A 382 22.64 10.55 12.08
C VAL A 382 24.07 10.97 12.34
N PHE A 383 24.54 10.84 13.61
CA PHE A 383 25.92 11.08 14.04
C PHE A 383 26.42 12.54 14.01
N GLY A 384 25.52 13.51 13.81
CA GLY A 384 25.81 14.94 14.01
C GLY A 384 26.62 15.64 12.93
N PRO A 385 27.37 16.67 13.29
CA PRO A 385 28.12 17.46 12.34
C PRO A 385 29.37 16.72 11.84
N ASP A 386 29.92 17.23 10.73
CA ASP A 386 31.19 16.84 10.13
C ASP A 386 32.12 18.09 10.18
N VAL A 387 32.81 18.30 11.29
CA VAL A 387 33.71 19.42 11.53
C VAL A 387 35.04 18.99 12.18
N LYS A 388 35.23 17.68 12.34
CA LYS A 388 36.47 17.07 12.84
C LYS A 388 36.82 15.88 11.93
N LYS A 389 38.04 15.38 12.07
CA LYS A 389 38.51 14.13 11.45
C LYS A 389 39.41 13.34 12.39
N ALA A 390 39.49 12.05 12.20
CA ALA A 390 40.43 11.17 12.90
C ALA A 390 41.83 11.25 12.27
N VAL A 391 42.83 11.55 13.09
CA VAL A 391 44.24 11.46 12.73
C VAL A 391 44.98 10.66 13.80
N ASN A 392 45.51 9.50 13.45
CA ASN A 392 46.17 8.58 14.40
C ASN A 392 45.26 8.26 15.62
N ASP A 393 43.98 7.95 15.33
CA ASP A 393 42.97 7.64 16.34
C ASP A 393 42.66 8.78 17.31
N VAL A 394 42.95 10.06 16.96
CA VAL A 394 42.62 11.26 17.73
C VAL A 394 41.77 12.19 16.86
N MET A 395 40.66 12.69 17.41
CA MET A 395 39.79 13.66 16.72
C MET A 395 40.47 15.05 16.72
N VAL A 396 40.67 15.60 15.52
CA VAL A 396 41.24 16.95 15.31
C VAL A 396 40.23 17.83 14.52
N PRO A 397 40.26 19.16 14.69
CA PRO A 397 39.38 20.04 13.92
C PRO A 397 39.57 19.91 12.40
N GLU A 398 38.48 19.85 11.66
CA GLU A 398 38.39 19.88 10.18
C GLU A 398 37.17 20.72 9.78
N PRO A 399 37.27 22.06 9.79
CA PRO A 399 36.11 22.97 9.63
C PRO A 399 35.34 22.80 8.31
N LEU A 400 35.95 22.22 7.26
CA LEU A 400 35.30 21.94 5.97
C LEU A 400 34.65 20.58 5.92
N GLY A 401 34.85 19.75 6.95
CA GLY A 401 34.44 18.37 6.98
C GLY A 401 35.30 17.45 6.13
N ASN A 402 35.14 16.14 6.31
CA ASN A 402 35.83 15.11 5.53
C ASN A 402 34.85 14.09 4.91
N GLY A 403 33.55 14.37 5.00
CA GLY A 403 32.47 13.49 4.52
C GLY A 403 32.02 12.44 5.54
N ILE A 404 32.60 12.44 6.75
CA ILE A 404 32.27 11.48 7.81
C ILE A 404 31.81 12.26 9.06
N PRO A 405 30.61 12.02 9.59
CA PRO A 405 30.16 12.65 10.82
C PRO A 405 31.08 12.37 12.00
N ASP A 406 31.34 13.39 12.82
CA ASP A 406 32.28 13.34 13.95
C ASP A 406 32.00 12.16 14.90
N GLU A 407 30.76 11.94 15.29
CA GLU A 407 30.37 10.86 16.21
C GLU A 407 30.55 9.47 15.59
N LEU A 408 30.44 9.33 14.26
CA LEU A 408 30.72 8.08 13.57
C LEU A 408 32.22 7.77 13.57
N GLU A 409 33.08 8.79 13.36
CA GLU A 409 34.53 8.63 13.46
C GLU A 409 34.97 8.25 14.88
N GLU A 410 34.40 8.92 15.92
CA GLU A 410 34.65 8.56 17.31
C GLU A 410 34.22 7.12 17.63
N LEU A 411 33.10 6.66 17.10
CA LEU A 411 32.67 5.27 17.23
C LEU A 411 33.65 4.30 16.55
N ARG A 412 34.15 4.62 15.35
CA ARG A 412 35.17 3.83 14.64
C ARG A 412 36.44 3.69 15.44
N ILE A 413 36.92 4.79 16.04
CA ILE A 413 38.09 4.80 16.94
C ILE A 413 37.83 3.89 18.15
N ASN A 414 36.70 4.07 18.83
CA ASN A 414 36.34 3.28 20.00
C ASN A 414 36.22 1.79 19.70
N MET A 415 35.58 1.44 18.58
CA MET A 415 35.46 0.04 18.12
C MET A 415 36.82 -0.59 17.85
N LYS A 416 37.73 0.18 17.21
CA LYS A 416 39.10 -0.26 16.91
C LYS A 416 39.93 -0.44 18.18
N LEU A 417 40.03 0.60 19.00
CA LEU A 417 40.90 0.62 20.18
C LEU A 417 40.42 -0.33 21.29
N ASN A 418 39.10 -0.33 21.54
CA ASN A 418 38.51 -1.10 22.63
C ASN A 418 37.95 -2.45 22.18
N ARG A 419 38.13 -2.83 20.91
CA ARG A 419 37.63 -4.08 20.31
C ARG A 419 36.14 -4.30 20.56
N TRP A 420 35.33 -3.23 20.51
CA TRP A 420 33.90 -3.34 20.67
C TRP A 420 33.26 -4.08 19.50
N LEU A 421 32.27 -4.92 19.79
CA LEU A 421 31.50 -5.63 18.77
C LEU A 421 30.03 -5.23 18.88
N VAL A 422 29.49 -4.62 17.83
CA VAL A 422 28.06 -4.27 17.78
C VAL A 422 27.21 -5.54 17.68
N ASN A 423 26.33 -5.73 18.64
CA ASN A 423 25.39 -6.85 18.69
C ASN A 423 24.01 -6.48 18.13
N GLU A 424 23.52 -5.30 18.51
CA GLU A 424 22.20 -4.81 18.10
C GLU A 424 22.23 -3.28 17.97
N ALA A 425 21.51 -2.75 16.98
CA ALA A 425 21.24 -1.33 16.86
C ALA A 425 19.79 -1.11 16.45
N ASN A 426 19.08 -0.18 17.13
CA ASN A 426 17.67 0.06 16.89
C ASN A 426 17.31 1.53 16.94
N LEU A 427 16.39 1.94 16.07
CA LEU A 427 15.61 3.16 16.21
C LEU A 427 14.26 2.86 16.86
N VAL A 428 13.92 3.60 17.91
CA VAL A 428 12.66 3.42 18.65
C VAL A 428 11.84 4.71 18.55
N PHE A 429 10.65 4.60 17.95
CA PHE A 429 9.73 5.71 17.73
C PHE A 429 8.49 5.53 18.59
N TYR A 430 8.31 6.35 19.60
CA TYR A 430 7.08 6.37 20.38
C TYR A 430 5.98 7.16 19.68
N ILE A 431 4.76 6.65 19.71
CA ILE A 431 3.58 7.32 19.12
C ILE A 431 3.08 8.39 20.09
N ASP A 432 2.85 9.61 19.60
CA ASP A 432 2.24 10.66 20.40
C ASP A 432 0.72 10.51 20.46
N GLN A 433 0.27 9.69 21.38
CA GLN A 433 -1.16 9.49 21.66
C GLN A 433 -1.85 10.75 22.21
N THR A 434 -1.09 11.74 22.72
CA THR A 434 -1.64 12.99 23.24
C THR A 434 -2.15 13.86 22.08
N THR A 435 -1.32 14.06 21.06
CA THR A 435 -1.74 14.78 19.84
C THR A 435 -2.86 14.04 19.10
N LEU A 436 -2.88 12.71 19.18
CA LEU A 436 -3.90 11.88 18.54
C LEU A 436 -5.11 11.58 19.45
N SER A 437 -5.18 12.22 20.63
CA SER A 437 -6.26 11.97 21.60
C SER A 437 -7.62 12.45 21.10
N GLY A 438 -8.68 11.77 21.53
CA GLY A 438 -10.07 12.15 21.20
C GLY A 438 -10.53 11.83 19.79
N VAL A 439 -9.69 11.24 18.94
CA VAL A 439 -10.03 10.87 17.57
C VAL A 439 -10.03 9.36 17.39
N ASN A 440 -11.09 8.81 16.83
CA ASN A 440 -11.14 7.40 16.43
C ASN A 440 -10.33 7.22 15.14
N LYS A 441 -9.02 7.09 15.30
CA LYS A 441 -8.06 7.03 14.20
C LYS A 441 -7.63 5.60 13.91
N ILE A 442 -7.45 5.29 12.64
CA ILE A 442 -6.75 4.08 12.20
C ILE A 442 -5.26 4.37 12.19
N GLU A 443 -4.51 3.65 13.02
CA GLU A 443 -3.05 3.78 13.09
C GLU A 443 -2.38 2.93 12.02
N PRO A 444 -1.31 3.45 11.36
CA PRO A 444 -0.52 2.64 10.45
C PRO A 444 0.03 1.39 11.16
N GLU A 445 -0.15 0.23 10.55
CA GLU A 445 0.40 -1.02 11.08
C GLU A 445 1.93 -1.04 11.03
N ARG A 446 2.53 -0.21 10.16
CA ARG A 446 3.97 -0.23 9.96
C ARG A 446 4.55 1.09 9.49
N ILE A 447 5.78 1.37 9.95
CA ILE A 447 6.68 2.37 9.37
C ILE A 447 7.85 1.67 8.68
N TYR A 448 8.50 2.37 7.75
CA TYR A 448 9.64 1.90 6.99
C TYR A 448 10.76 2.91 7.02
N ILE A 449 11.99 2.42 7.21
CA ILE A 449 13.20 3.23 7.17
C ILE A 449 13.99 2.88 5.91
N PHE A 450 14.48 3.92 5.23
CA PHE A 450 15.30 3.81 4.04
C PHE A 450 16.47 4.79 4.10
N ASP A 451 17.55 4.49 3.39
CA ASP A 451 18.67 5.38 3.22
C ASP A 451 18.33 6.43 2.15
N ALA A 452 18.02 7.65 2.59
CA ALA A 452 17.64 8.75 1.71
C ALA A 452 18.83 9.38 1.00
N THR A 453 20.05 9.25 1.54
CA THR A 453 21.30 9.71 0.91
C THR A 453 21.67 8.80 -0.26
N ASN A 454 21.73 7.48 -0.01
CA ASN A 454 22.14 6.50 -1.01
C ASN A 454 20.96 5.96 -1.85
N HIS A 455 19.72 6.40 -1.59
CA HIS A 455 18.49 6.02 -2.29
C HIS A 455 18.21 4.51 -2.31
N LYS A 456 18.45 3.84 -1.20
CA LYS A 456 18.40 2.37 -1.10
C LYS A 456 17.65 1.91 0.15
N PRO A 457 17.07 0.69 0.10
CA PRO A 457 16.72 -0.02 1.33
C PRO A 457 17.96 -0.22 2.19
N ILE A 458 17.81 -0.15 3.51
CA ILE A 458 18.91 -0.47 4.43
C ILE A 458 19.22 -1.96 4.44
N LEU A 459 20.44 -2.33 4.88
CA LEU A 459 20.92 -3.72 4.85
C LEU A 459 20.02 -4.67 5.63
N ASP A 460 19.58 -4.27 6.83
CA ASP A 460 18.70 -5.08 7.67
C ASP A 460 17.37 -5.44 7.00
N TYR A 461 16.81 -4.54 6.16
CA TYR A 461 15.64 -4.84 5.34
C TYR A 461 15.95 -5.92 4.29
N ASN A 462 17.08 -5.81 3.61
CA ASN A 462 17.46 -6.77 2.55
C ASN A 462 17.79 -8.14 3.12
N ALA A 463 18.41 -8.19 4.30
CA ALA A 463 18.79 -9.44 4.98
C ALA A 463 17.60 -10.20 5.56
N ASP A 464 16.50 -9.51 5.88
CA ASP A 464 15.32 -10.14 6.46
C ASP A 464 14.42 -10.79 5.39
N ASN A 465 14.35 -12.12 5.41
CA ASN A 465 13.47 -12.92 4.57
C ASN A 465 12.33 -13.59 5.37
N SER A 466 12.07 -13.13 6.59
CA SER A 466 11.01 -13.70 7.44
C SER A 466 9.61 -13.40 6.87
N ASN A 467 8.73 -14.40 6.94
CA ASN A 467 7.33 -14.28 6.54
C ASN A 467 6.46 -14.19 7.80
N GLY A 468 5.56 -13.21 7.82
CA GLY A 468 4.57 -13.05 8.87
C GLY A 468 3.26 -13.79 8.56
N ALA A 469 2.31 -13.71 9.50
CA ALA A 469 0.98 -14.29 9.32
C ALA A 469 0.19 -13.64 8.16
N THR A 470 0.53 -12.42 7.79
CA THR A 470 -0.02 -11.71 6.62
C THR A 470 1.12 -11.01 5.88
N PRO A 471 0.98 -10.68 4.58
CA PRO A 471 2.00 -9.96 3.81
C PRO A 471 2.47 -8.66 4.47
N LYS A 472 1.60 -7.94 5.16
CA LYS A 472 1.94 -6.72 5.92
C LYS A 472 2.90 -6.97 7.10
N LYS A 473 2.97 -8.22 7.59
CA LYS A 473 3.83 -8.64 8.70
C LYS A 473 5.11 -9.37 8.26
N ASN A 474 5.37 -9.49 6.96
CA ASN A 474 6.64 -10.01 6.45
C ASN A 474 7.80 -9.14 6.96
N LYS A 475 9.03 -9.66 6.94
CA LYS A 475 10.23 -8.96 7.45
C LYS A 475 10.06 -8.51 8.91
N GLY A 476 9.67 -9.45 9.76
CA GLY A 476 9.42 -9.19 11.17
C GLY A 476 10.68 -8.86 11.96
N ALA A 477 11.85 -9.41 11.58
CA ALA A 477 13.13 -9.14 12.21
C ALA A 477 13.65 -7.71 11.92
N PHE A 478 13.39 -7.17 10.72
CA PHE A 478 13.62 -5.77 10.40
C PHE A 478 12.75 -4.85 11.28
N GLY A 479 11.53 -5.27 11.59
CA GLY A 479 10.64 -4.55 12.50
C GLY A 479 9.84 -3.43 11.83
N GLY A 480 9.65 -2.33 12.56
CA GLY A 480 8.78 -1.23 12.14
C GLY A 480 7.30 -1.52 12.30
N ILE A 481 6.93 -2.68 12.82
CA ILE A 481 5.54 -3.06 13.12
C ILE A 481 5.11 -2.35 14.41
N ILE A 482 3.85 -1.91 14.44
CA ILE A 482 3.29 -1.23 15.61
C ILE A 482 3.21 -2.17 16.82
N GLU A 483 3.80 -1.76 17.92
CA GLU A 483 3.56 -2.36 19.23
C GLU A 483 2.36 -1.67 19.88
N ARG A 484 1.42 -2.47 20.39
CA ARG A 484 0.16 -1.99 20.95
C ARG A 484 0.04 -2.29 22.44
N GLU A 485 -0.79 -1.54 23.14
CA GLU A 485 -1.18 -1.82 24.53
C GLU A 485 -1.74 -3.24 24.66
N THR A 486 -1.47 -3.88 25.79
CA THR A 486 -2.01 -5.22 26.09
C THR A 486 -3.51 -5.20 26.34
N VAL A 487 -4.00 -4.09 26.94
CA VAL A 487 -5.40 -3.88 27.30
C VAL A 487 -6.08 -3.03 26.23
N ALA A 488 -7.25 -3.47 25.79
CA ALA A 488 -8.07 -2.71 24.87
C ALA A 488 -8.88 -1.61 25.62
N ASP A 489 -9.17 -0.51 24.93
CA ASP A 489 -10.08 0.51 25.41
C ASP A 489 -11.55 0.02 25.44
N ALA A 490 -12.48 0.88 25.88
CA ALA A 490 -13.90 0.56 25.96
C ALA A 490 -14.54 0.15 24.61
N ASN A 491 -13.90 0.50 23.48
CA ASN A 491 -14.32 0.14 22.14
C ASN A 491 -13.62 -1.13 21.62
N GLY A 492 -12.85 -1.83 22.45
CA GLY A 492 -12.10 -3.02 22.06
C GLY A 492 -10.82 -2.73 21.26
N LYS A 493 -10.38 -1.45 21.18
CA LYS A 493 -9.20 -1.05 20.42
C LYS A 493 -7.97 -0.97 21.32
N LYS A 494 -6.89 -1.61 20.88
CA LYS A 494 -5.57 -1.48 21.49
C LYS A 494 -4.80 -0.33 20.83
N LYS A 495 -4.41 0.68 21.61
CA LYS A 495 -3.66 1.84 21.12
C LYS A 495 -2.21 1.47 20.82
N GLY A 496 -1.65 2.10 19.81
CA GLY A 496 -0.24 1.98 19.48
C GLY A 496 0.65 2.65 20.54
N ILE A 497 1.75 2.02 20.89
CA ILE A 497 2.74 2.56 21.83
C ILE A 497 3.94 3.09 21.06
N LYS A 498 4.53 2.25 20.20
CA LYS A 498 5.78 2.56 19.49
C LYS A 498 5.98 1.67 18.26
N TYR A 499 6.96 2.05 17.47
CA TYR A 499 7.58 1.23 16.43
C TYR A 499 9.06 1.05 16.76
N LYS A 500 9.60 -0.15 16.61
CA LYS A 500 11.02 -0.45 16.73
C LYS A 500 11.54 -0.96 15.40
N VAL A 501 12.60 -0.36 14.88
CA VAL A 501 13.24 -0.75 13.61
C VAL A 501 14.69 -1.12 13.85
N ARG A 502 15.09 -2.27 13.38
CA ARG A 502 16.45 -2.79 13.49
C ARG A 502 17.34 -2.17 12.42
N LEU A 503 18.54 -1.75 12.83
CA LEU A 503 19.58 -1.14 11.99
C LEU A 503 20.96 -1.79 12.23
N THR A 504 21.00 -3.00 12.77
CA THR A 504 22.25 -3.61 13.26
C THR A 504 23.28 -3.78 12.17
N ASP A 505 22.89 -4.37 11.03
CA ASP A 505 23.84 -4.66 9.95
C ASP A 505 24.20 -3.37 9.19
N TYR A 506 23.27 -2.42 9.09
CA TYR A 506 23.52 -1.10 8.53
C TYR A 506 24.54 -0.30 9.37
N ILE A 507 24.38 -0.24 10.70
CA ILE A 507 25.33 0.44 11.60
C ILE A 507 26.69 -0.26 11.62
N ARG A 508 26.72 -1.59 11.60
CA ARG A 508 27.97 -2.35 11.47
C ARG A 508 28.72 -1.98 10.21
N GLN A 509 28.02 -1.85 9.07
CA GLN A 509 28.62 -1.46 7.80
C GLN A 509 29.20 -0.04 7.88
N LEU A 510 28.46 0.93 8.40
CA LEU A 510 28.95 2.30 8.57
C LEU A 510 30.22 2.36 9.46
N ILE A 511 30.23 1.60 10.55
CA ILE A 511 31.38 1.56 11.47
C ILE A 511 32.60 0.90 10.81
N LYS A 512 32.42 -0.20 10.09
CA LYS A 512 33.53 -0.93 9.44
C LYS A 512 34.19 -0.15 8.31
N ASN A 513 33.46 0.76 7.65
CA ASN A 513 33.93 1.53 6.50
C ASN A 513 34.51 0.67 5.36
N ASP A 514 33.90 -0.50 5.11
CA ASP A 514 34.39 -1.44 4.10
C ASP A 514 33.67 -1.30 2.75
N ASN A 515 32.73 -0.35 2.63
CA ASN A 515 31.97 -0.13 1.42
C ASN A 515 32.19 1.27 0.82
N THR A 516 33.11 1.37 -0.12
CA THR A 516 33.46 2.63 -0.82
C THR A 516 32.32 3.18 -1.71
N ASN A 517 31.20 2.45 -1.86
CA ASN A 517 30.06 2.87 -2.67
C ASN A 517 28.94 3.52 -1.84
N TYR A 518 29.16 3.79 -0.57
CA TYR A 518 28.22 4.43 0.33
C TYR A 518 28.77 5.75 0.84
N ASP A 519 27.92 6.77 0.87
CA ASP A 519 28.18 8.01 1.59
C ASP A 519 28.03 7.74 3.09
N ASP A 520 29.03 8.11 3.88
CA ASP A 520 29.06 7.92 5.32
C ASP A 520 28.24 8.99 6.08
N ASN A 521 28.06 10.15 5.47
CA ASN A 521 27.19 11.21 6.03
C ASN A 521 25.71 10.93 5.66
N VAL A 522 25.15 9.94 6.33
CA VAL A 522 23.86 9.37 5.96
C VAL A 522 22.68 10.13 6.56
N ARG A 523 21.66 10.29 5.73
CA ARG A 523 20.32 10.71 6.13
C ARG A 523 19.36 9.55 5.92
N LEU A 524 18.65 9.18 6.98
CA LEU A 524 17.59 8.18 6.90
C LEU A 524 16.24 8.85 6.65
N GLY A 525 15.40 8.22 5.82
CA GLY A 525 14.01 8.58 5.64
C GLY A 525 13.09 7.66 6.43
N VAL A 526 12.00 8.19 6.98
CA VAL A 526 10.98 7.44 7.72
C VAL A 526 9.62 7.73 7.11
N ALA A 527 8.93 6.68 6.68
CA ALA A 527 7.62 6.79 6.03
C ALA A 527 6.63 5.76 6.60
N VAL A 528 5.33 6.09 6.60
CA VAL A 528 4.29 5.07 6.74
C VAL A 528 4.16 4.29 5.44
N ILE A 529 3.84 3.00 5.52
CA ILE A 529 3.72 2.15 4.34
C ILE A 529 2.49 1.26 4.39
N GLU A 530 2.00 0.87 3.20
CA GLU A 530 0.94 -0.11 3.05
C GLU A 530 1.49 -1.52 2.81
N ASP A 531 2.56 -1.63 2.03
CA ASP A 531 3.15 -2.93 1.65
C ASP A 531 4.67 -2.94 1.85
N ILE A 532 5.15 -3.74 2.83
CA ILE A 532 6.59 -3.89 3.11
C ILE A 532 7.35 -4.63 1.99
N ASN A 533 6.66 -5.34 1.12
CA ASN A 533 7.29 -6.10 0.03
C ASN A 533 7.60 -5.25 -1.20
N SER A 534 7.23 -3.97 -1.19
CA SER A 534 7.44 -3.02 -2.30
C SER A 534 8.54 -1.99 -1.97
N PRO A 535 9.84 -2.37 -2.05
CA PRO A 535 10.94 -1.47 -1.69
C PRO A 535 11.30 -0.46 -2.78
N ALA A 536 10.64 -0.51 -3.94
CA ALA A 536 10.93 0.39 -5.06
C ALA A 536 10.73 1.87 -4.66
N ASN A 537 11.47 2.74 -5.33
CA ASN A 537 11.39 4.18 -5.16
C ASN A 537 10.38 4.79 -6.15
N ALA A 538 9.58 5.75 -5.67
CA ALA A 538 8.73 6.62 -6.47
C ALA A 538 9.38 8.00 -6.57
N TYR A 539 9.38 8.59 -7.77
CA TYR A 539 9.93 9.91 -8.01
C TYR A 539 9.02 11.00 -7.42
N ILE A 540 9.65 11.98 -6.78
CA ILE A 540 8.98 13.22 -6.40
C ILE A 540 8.88 14.10 -7.64
N ASN A 541 7.76 14.82 -7.80
CA ASN A 541 7.58 15.71 -8.94
C ASN A 541 8.68 16.80 -8.93
N PRO A 542 9.50 16.92 -9.98
CA PRO A 542 10.60 17.88 -10.02
C PRO A 542 10.15 19.36 -9.89
N ALA A 543 8.88 19.67 -10.21
CA ALA A 543 8.33 21.00 -9.98
C ALA A 543 8.08 21.32 -8.50
N ASN A 544 8.04 20.30 -7.62
CA ASN A 544 7.80 20.45 -6.20
C ASN A 544 8.76 19.54 -5.40
N PRO A 545 10.08 19.75 -5.49
CA PRO A 545 11.05 18.87 -4.86
C PRO A 545 11.00 18.96 -3.33
N ILE A 546 11.31 17.86 -2.63
CA ILE A 546 11.67 17.93 -1.22
C ILE A 546 13.08 18.48 -1.14
N THR A 547 13.24 19.65 -0.51
CA THR A 547 14.55 20.29 -0.34
C THR A 547 14.93 20.24 1.13
N ILE A 548 16.20 19.86 1.42
CA ILE A 548 16.80 19.82 2.75
C ILE A 548 18.15 20.52 2.65
N GLY A 549 18.27 21.71 3.26
CA GLY A 549 19.39 22.58 3.01
C GLY A 549 19.49 22.92 1.51
N THR A 550 20.61 22.56 0.88
CA THR A 550 20.84 22.72 -0.57
C THR A 550 20.57 21.44 -1.38
N SER A 551 20.31 20.31 -0.73
CA SER A 551 20.13 19.02 -1.39
C SER A 551 18.66 18.75 -1.68
N GLN A 552 18.38 18.07 -2.81
CA GLN A 552 17.05 17.59 -3.16
C GLN A 552 16.94 16.10 -2.87
N VAL A 553 15.80 15.66 -2.34
CA VAL A 553 15.44 14.25 -2.19
C VAL A 553 14.56 13.87 -3.37
N PRO A 554 15.07 13.09 -4.33
CA PRO A 554 14.33 12.79 -5.57
C PRO A 554 13.33 11.64 -5.44
N PHE A 555 13.38 10.86 -4.35
CA PHE A 555 12.58 9.65 -4.19
C PHE A 555 12.00 9.49 -2.80
N ILE A 556 10.86 8.80 -2.73
CA ILE A 556 10.34 8.16 -1.52
C ILE A 556 9.92 6.73 -1.85
N PRO A 557 9.73 5.85 -0.85
CA PRO A 557 9.26 4.48 -1.11
C PRO A 557 7.88 4.44 -1.78
N VAL A 558 7.72 3.63 -2.83
CA VAL A 558 6.42 3.37 -3.48
C VAL A 558 5.37 2.90 -2.47
N ALA A 559 5.79 2.08 -1.49
CA ALA A 559 4.91 1.60 -0.43
C ALA A 559 4.27 2.73 0.39
N SER A 560 4.94 3.89 0.52
CA SER A 560 4.39 5.08 1.17
C SER A 560 3.37 5.80 0.30
N VAL A 561 3.59 5.84 -1.03
CA VAL A 561 2.63 6.44 -1.97
C VAL A 561 1.27 5.77 -1.86
N MET A 562 1.28 4.45 -1.68
CA MET A 562 0.06 3.64 -1.57
C MET A 562 -0.67 3.78 -0.21
N SER A 563 -0.04 4.33 0.84
CA SER A 563 -0.68 4.40 2.16
C SER A 563 -1.51 5.67 2.35
N PRO A 564 -2.80 5.58 2.70
CA PRO A 564 -3.62 6.75 3.05
C PRO A 564 -3.51 7.14 4.53
N LEU A 565 -2.75 6.41 5.34
CA LEU A 565 -2.66 6.60 6.78
C LEU A 565 -1.50 7.53 7.18
N GLY A 566 -1.56 8.02 8.40
CA GLY A 566 -0.50 8.82 9.01
C GLY A 566 -0.40 8.59 10.51
N THR A 567 0.70 9.02 11.12
CA THR A 567 0.89 9.00 12.57
C THR A 567 1.77 10.16 13.03
N VAL A 568 1.72 10.47 14.31
CA VAL A 568 2.58 11.47 14.96
C VAL A 568 3.49 10.74 15.93
N LEU A 569 4.78 10.95 15.79
CA LEU A 569 5.82 10.33 16.62
C LEU A 569 6.55 11.37 17.44
N TYR A 570 7.08 10.99 18.59
CA TYR A 570 7.99 11.85 19.34
C TYR A 570 9.30 12.02 18.57
N GLY A 571 9.77 13.27 18.45
CA GLY A 571 10.98 13.64 17.72
C GLY A 571 12.24 13.67 18.57
N THR A 572 13.24 14.42 18.12
CA THR A 572 14.55 14.54 18.79
C THR A 572 14.68 15.78 19.65
N ASN A 573 13.90 16.84 19.39
CA ASN A 573 14.02 18.12 20.11
C ASN A 573 12.93 18.28 21.18
N ILE A 574 12.93 17.37 22.16
CA ILE A 574 11.99 17.41 23.28
C ILE A 574 12.73 17.97 24.49
N PRO A 575 12.27 19.09 25.10
CA PRO A 575 12.88 19.65 26.31
C PRO A 575 12.95 18.61 27.44
N ALA A 576 14.03 18.62 28.21
CA ALA A 576 14.20 17.71 29.35
C ALA A 576 13.11 17.89 30.44
N SER A 577 12.47 19.06 30.49
CA SER A 577 11.35 19.36 31.38
C SER A 577 10.00 18.80 30.91
N ASP A 578 9.91 18.35 29.67
CA ASP A 578 8.68 17.73 29.13
C ASP A 578 8.47 16.35 29.79
N PRO A 579 7.28 16.04 30.33
CA PRO A 579 6.99 14.74 30.93
C PRO A 579 7.17 13.55 29.96
N ASN A 580 7.18 13.83 28.65
CA ASN A 580 7.43 12.83 27.61
C ASN A 580 8.89 12.79 27.12
N SER A 581 9.83 13.49 27.79
CA SER A 581 11.26 13.52 27.40
C SER A 581 11.88 12.11 27.27
N ALA A 582 11.44 11.16 28.08
CA ALA A 582 11.86 9.75 27.98
C ALA A 582 11.45 9.06 26.66
N LYS A 583 10.43 9.59 25.95
CA LYS A 583 9.94 9.07 24.67
C LYS A 583 10.64 9.68 23.45
N LYS A 584 11.64 10.54 23.68
CA LYS A 584 12.48 11.11 22.64
C LYS A 584 13.01 10.02 21.70
N LEU A 585 13.02 10.29 20.39
CA LEU A 585 13.62 9.37 19.41
C LEU A 585 15.09 9.13 19.74
N LYS A 586 15.49 7.86 19.75
CA LYS A 586 16.84 7.40 20.08
C LYS A 586 17.32 6.37 19.10
N LEU A 587 18.61 6.44 18.76
CA LEU A 587 19.36 5.34 18.16
C LEU A 587 20.19 4.69 19.26
N GLU A 588 19.84 3.48 19.63
CA GLU A 588 20.51 2.68 20.66
C GLU A 588 21.39 1.63 20.01
N ILE A 589 22.69 1.61 20.35
CA ILE A 589 23.67 0.63 19.87
C ILE A 589 24.11 -0.21 21.07
N TYR A 590 23.86 -1.50 21.01
CA TYR A 590 24.31 -2.45 22.02
C TYR A 590 25.55 -3.16 21.52
N PHE A 591 26.58 -3.22 22.36
CA PHE A 591 27.86 -3.81 22.00
C PHE A 591 28.47 -4.59 23.16
N THR A 592 29.35 -5.53 22.85
CA THR A 592 30.18 -6.25 23.80
C THR A 592 31.61 -5.73 23.79
N LYS A 593 32.24 -5.70 24.96
CA LYS A 593 33.68 -5.48 25.14
C LYS A 593 34.35 -6.79 25.54
N PRO A 594 35.56 -7.08 25.07
CA PRO A 594 36.35 -8.15 25.68
C PRO A 594 36.61 -7.80 27.13
N ASN A 595 36.56 -8.76 28.03
CA ASN A 595 37.01 -8.58 29.40
C ASN A 595 38.54 -8.39 29.38
N GLU A 596 39.04 -7.39 30.10
CA GLU A 596 40.46 -7.15 30.30
C GLU A 596 41.11 -8.30 31.07
#